data_9a982537dd8ae0f97bd73e41e2eebf7a
#
_entry.id   9a982537dd8ae0f97bd73e41e2eebf7a
#
_cell.length_a   1.000
_cell.length_b   1.000
_cell.length_c   1.000
_cell.angle_alpha   90.00
_cell.angle_beta   90.00
_cell.angle_gamma   90.00
#
_symmetry.space_group_name_H-M   'P 1'
#
loop_
_entity.id
_entity.type
_entity.pdbx_description
1 polymer ?
#
loop_
_entity_poly.entity_id
_entity_poly.type
_entity_poly.pdbx_seq_one_letter_code
_entity_poly.pdbx_strand_id
1 'polypeptide(L)'
;MLLRERGFYGDDRGTSHLRFRLLGPLQVNRGGKTLELGPPKQRALLAVLLLRPGLETGVDQLIESLWGEDYPAYAKNLIQKSVSGLRGLLTALDGDGPGVTLEWSGGGYRMDVGASEVDLYTYEQLAAAGIAAARKGEIMQAVKLLEEARTMSTGPLVEGLEGPMLDRERLYRQERFLADMEVRAELELELGRHRNAVPYLHYAVHKYPLRERFLWLLMLALYRSDRGNEALTTYAVQRARVVGELGVEPGPALRALHARLLLQDPQLMVMSALRQDSGAAEDEIATPMTIPPLARRGPFG
;
A
#
# COMPACT_ATOMS: atom_id res chain seq x y z
N MET A 1 23.34 -7.53 17.55
CA MET A 1 23.19 -8.88 17.00
C MET A 1 22.01 -8.81 16.04
N LEU A 2 22.31 -8.66 14.73
CA LEU A 2 21.38 -8.35 13.65
C LEU A 2 20.46 -9.54 13.40
N LEU A 3 19.18 -9.37 13.66
CA LEU A 3 18.13 -10.29 13.18
C LEU A 3 18.11 -10.19 11.65
N ARG A 4 18.59 -11.24 10.99
CA ARG A 4 18.48 -11.42 9.54
C ARG A 4 16.98 -11.45 9.17
N GLU A 5 16.55 -10.40 8.52
CA GLU A 5 15.26 -10.29 7.86
C GLU A 5 15.14 -11.38 6.77
N ARG A 6 14.40 -12.45 7.08
CA ARG A 6 13.89 -13.40 6.09
C ARG A 6 12.55 -12.84 5.57
N GLY A 7 12.63 -11.82 4.76
CA GLY A 7 11.52 -11.31 3.98
C GLY A 7 11.78 -11.60 2.49
N PHE A 8 11.01 -11.01 1.60
CA PHE A 8 11.14 -10.97 0.13
C PHE A 8 12.60 -10.78 -0.38
N TYR A 9 13.51 -10.43 0.51
CA TYR A 9 14.97 -10.28 0.37
C TYR A 9 15.78 -11.55 0.69
N GLY A 10 15.15 -12.74 0.67
CA GLY A 10 15.84 -14.03 0.83
C GLY A 10 16.90 -14.23 -0.26
N ASP A 11 17.93 -15.01 0.09
CA ASP A 11 19.16 -15.28 -0.68
C ASP A 11 18.88 -15.49 -2.19
N ASP A 12 19.18 -14.45 -2.99
CA ASP A 12 18.89 -14.32 -4.42
C ASP A 12 19.89 -15.10 -5.31
N ARG A 13 20.74 -15.93 -4.68
CA ARG A 13 21.79 -16.69 -5.34
C ARG A 13 21.25 -17.96 -6.00
N GLY A 14 20.43 -17.79 -7.07
CA GLY A 14 19.96 -18.97 -7.83
C GLY A 14 18.67 -18.77 -8.63
N THR A 15 17.95 -17.66 -8.46
CA THR A 15 16.74 -17.41 -9.26
C THR A 15 17.09 -16.69 -10.56
N SER A 16 16.83 -17.33 -11.71
CA SER A 16 16.97 -16.70 -13.04
C SER A 16 15.85 -15.68 -13.33
N HIS A 17 14.82 -15.60 -12.46
CA HIS A 17 13.65 -14.77 -12.67
C HIS A 17 13.90 -13.29 -12.28
N LEU A 18 13.21 -12.38 -12.98
CA LEU A 18 13.22 -10.97 -12.65
C LEU A 18 12.35 -10.71 -11.41
N ARG A 19 12.79 -9.79 -10.58
CA ARG A 19 12.03 -9.26 -9.43
C ARG A 19 11.85 -7.77 -9.58
N PHE A 20 10.60 -7.33 -9.54
CA PHE A 20 10.22 -5.92 -9.61
C PHE A 20 9.85 -5.43 -8.22
N ARG A 21 10.47 -4.33 -7.79
CA ARG A 21 10.14 -3.62 -6.56
C ARG A 21 9.45 -2.31 -6.90
N LEU A 22 8.21 -2.20 -6.46
CA LEU A 22 7.38 -1.00 -6.60
C LEU A 22 7.06 -0.36 -5.24
N LEU A 23 7.12 -1.13 -4.15
CA LEU A 23 6.81 -0.66 -2.79
C LEU A 23 8.04 0.01 -2.15
N GLY A 24 8.43 1.14 -2.69
CA GLY A 24 9.62 1.95 -2.43
C GLY A 24 10.18 2.50 -3.74
N PRO A 25 11.47 2.85 -3.83
CA PRO A 25 12.11 3.21 -5.09
C PRO A 25 12.01 2.06 -6.10
N LEU A 26 11.62 2.38 -7.36
CA LEU A 26 11.52 1.36 -8.42
C LEU A 26 12.88 0.69 -8.65
N GLN A 27 12.90 -0.63 -8.50
CA GLN A 27 14.07 -1.46 -8.76
C GLN A 27 13.67 -2.71 -9.55
N VAL A 28 14.57 -3.17 -10.40
CA VAL A 28 14.48 -4.48 -11.06
C VAL A 28 15.74 -5.25 -10.73
N ASN A 29 15.58 -6.44 -10.19
CA ASN A 29 16.67 -7.28 -9.75
C ASN A 29 16.66 -8.62 -10.50
N ARG A 30 17.86 -9.17 -10.78
CA ARG A 30 18.06 -10.50 -11.32
C ARG A 30 19.33 -11.11 -10.75
N GLY A 31 19.22 -12.30 -10.15
CA GLY A 31 20.37 -13.00 -9.57
C GLY A 31 21.17 -12.15 -8.58
N GLY A 32 20.50 -11.33 -7.76
CA GLY A 32 21.14 -10.45 -6.78
C GLY A 32 21.74 -9.16 -7.34
N LYS A 33 21.59 -8.87 -8.64
CA LYS A 33 22.05 -7.63 -9.26
C LYS A 33 20.89 -6.69 -9.57
N THR A 34 21.01 -5.44 -9.15
CA THR A 34 20.07 -4.38 -9.53
C THR A 34 20.42 -3.85 -10.92
N LEU A 35 19.41 -3.68 -11.77
CA LEU A 35 19.53 -3.25 -13.14
C LEU A 35 19.39 -1.75 -13.28
N GLU A 36 20.14 -1.15 -14.22
CA GLU A 36 19.97 0.24 -14.58
C GLU A 36 18.78 0.41 -15.53
N LEU A 37 17.73 1.09 -15.06
CA LEU A 37 16.46 1.22 -15.78
C LEU A 37 16.39 2.42 -16.73
N GLY A 38 17.48 3.19 -16.86
CA GLY A 38 17.55 4.38 -17.71
C GLY A 38 16.88 5.62 -17.12
N PRO A 39 16.47 6.57 -17.97
CA PRO A 39 15.99 7.89 -17.56
C PRO A 39 14.67 7.85 -16.75
N PRO A 40 14.34 8.91 -15.96
CA PRO A 40 13.16 8.94 -15.11
C PRO A 40 11.84 8.64 -15.83
N LYS A 41 11.60 9.18 -17.02
CA LYS A 41 10.36 8.93 -17.78
C LYS A 41 10.27 7.50 -18.32
N GLN A 42 11.40 6.84 -18.64
CA GLN A 42 11.42 5.41 -18.98
C GLN A 42 11.08 4.55 -17.76
N ARG A 43 11.59 4.90 -16.58
CA ARG A 43 11.26 4.24 -15.31
C ARG A 43 9.79 4.44 -14.94
N ALA A 44 9.26 5.66 -15.12
CA ALA A 44 7.85 5.94 -14.87
C ALA A 44 6.93 5.16 -15.84
N LEU A 45 7.31 5.03 -17.11
CA LEU A 45 6.60 4.19 -18.09
C LEU A 45 6.59 2.71 -17.66
N LEU A 46 7.74 2.18 -17.22
CA LEU A 46 7.81 0.81 -16.70
C LEU A 46 6.87 0.63 -15.50
N ALA A 47 6.85 1.57 -14.57
CA ALA A 47 5.96 1.55 -13.42
C ALA A 47 4.48 1.56 -13.83
N VAL A 48 4.08 2.42 -14.77
CA VAL A 48 2.72 2.49 -15.30
C VAL A 48 2.29 1.15 -15.91
N LEU A 49 3.16 0.51 -16.68
CA LEU A 49 2.89 -0.78 -17.31
C LEU A 49 2.81 -1.91 -16.28
N LEU A 50 3.68 -1.91 -15.26
CA LEU A 50 3.65 -2.87 -14.15
C LEU A 50 2.41 -2.71 -13.25
N LEU A 51 1.81 -1.53 -13.18
CA LEU A 51 0.54 -1.32 -12.46
C LEU A 51 -0.68 -1.87 -13.23
N ARG A 52 -0.51 -2.23 -14.49
CA ARG A 52 -1.55 -2.75 -15.38
C ARG A 52 -1.09 -3.99 -16.16
N PRO A 53 -0.66 -5.06 -15.47
CA PRO A 53 -0.12 -6.25 -16.14
C PRO A 53 -1.15 -6.90 -17.04
N GLY A 54 -0.71 -7.31 -18.23
CA GLY A 54 -1.55 -7.96 -19.21
C GLY A 54 -2.61 -7.06 -19.88
N LEU A 55 -2.78 -5.82 -19.44
CA LEU A 55 -3.74 -4.88 -20.03
C LEU A 55 -3.07 -4.07 -21.14
N GLU A 56 -3.80 -3.93 -22.24
CA GLU A 56 -3.43 -3.02 -23.32
C GLU A 56 -3.62 -1.57 -22.90
N THR A 57 -2.58 -0.75 -23.04
CA THR A 57 -2.61 0.67 -22.71
C THR A 57 -2.25 1.48 -23.94
N GLY A 58 -3.21 2.26 -24.45
CA GLY A 58 -3.02 3.12 -25.62
C GLY A 58 -1.94 4.18 -25.41
N VAL A 59 -1.32 4.63 -26.51
CA VAL A 59 -0.24 5.64 -26.43
C VAL A 59 -0.73 6.93 -25.78
N ASP A 60 -1.94 7.39 -26.11
CA ASP A 60 -2.49 8.62 -25.53
C ASP A 60 -2.78 8.46 -24.02
N GLN A 61 -3.22 7.26 -23.57
CA GLN A 61 -3.35 6.95 -22.15
C GLN A 61 -2.00 6.92 -21.42
N LEU A 62 -0.94 6.43 -22.07
CA LEU A 62 0.41 6.46 -21.51
C LEU A 62 0.92 7.89 -21.38
N ILE A 63 0.64 8.74 -22.38
CA ILE A 63 1.00 10.18 -22.32
C ILE A 63 0.27 10.84 -21.16
N GLU A 64 -1.05 10.66 -21.05
CA GLU A 64 -1.85 11.19 -19.94
C GLU A 64 -1.35 10.68 -18.58
N SER A 65 -0.98 9.40 -18.50
CA SER A 65 -0.46 8.79 -17.27
C SER A 65 0.86 9.41 -16.79
N LEU A 66 1.72 9.84 -17.72
CA LEU A 66 3.07 10.32 -17.44
C LEU A 66 3.20 11.86 -17.37
N TRP A 67 2.29 12.60 -18.01
CA TRP A 67 2.38 14.06 -18.08
C TRP A 67 1.07 14.79 -17.76
N GLY A 68 -0.10 14.08 -17.83
CA GLY A 68 -1.40 14.74 -17.72
C GLY A 68 -1.75 15.52 -18.98
N GLU A 69 -2.34 16.69 -18.79
CA GLU A 69 -2.73 17.57 -19.89
C GLU A 69 -1.54 18.36 -20.48
N ASP A 70 -0.51 18.62 -19.67
CA ASP A 70 0.67 19.40 -20.06
C ASP A 70 1.80 18.50 -20.61
N TYR A 71 1.58 17.88 -21.76
CA TYR A 71 2.58 17.02 -22.37
C TYR A 71 3.31 17.68 -23.54
N PRO A 72 4.60 17.37 -23.77
CA PRO A 72 5.37 17.93 -24.86
C PRO A 72 4.88 17.43 -26.23
N ALA A 73 4.96 18.25 -27.25
CA ALA A 73 4.52 17.90 -28.62
C ALA A 73 5.15 16.59 -29.16
N TYR A 74 6.34 16.24 -28.67
CA TYR A 74 7.06 15.02 -29.03
C TYR A 74 6.83 13.83 -28.05
N ALA A 75 5.80 13.89 -27.21
CA ALA A 75 5.52 12.87 -26.18
C ALA A 75 5.40 11.45 -26.78
N LYS A 76 4.74 11.29 -27.95
CA LYS A 76 4.64 10.00 -28.66
C LYS A 76 6.01 9.40 -28.98
N ASN A 77 6.94 10.22 -29.46
CA ASN A 77 8.31 9.79 -29.75
C ASN A 77 9.06 9.38 -28.46
N LEU A 78 8.82 10.09 -27.34
CA LEU A 78 9.40 9.73 -26.04
C LEU A 78 8.87 8.39 -25.53
N ILE A 79 7.58 8.10 -25.70
CA ILE A 79 6.99 6.79 -25.38
C ILE A 79 7.67 5.70 -26.22
N GLN A 80 7.75 5.87 -27.55
CA GLN A 80 8.38 4.90 -28.45
C GLN A 80 9.85 4.64 -28.11
N LYS A 81 10.60 5.72 -27.83
CA LYS A 81 12.01 5.61 -27.39
C LYS A 81 12.13 4.86 -26.06
N SER A 82 11.26 5.17 -25.09
CA SER A 82 11.26 4.52 -23.79
C SER A 82 10.89 3.04 -23.91
N VAL A 83 9.89 2.70 -24.72
CA VAL A 83 9.54 1.30 -25.02
C VAL A 83 10.70 0.55 -25.66
N SER A 84 11.37 1.16 -26.65
CA SER A 84 12.56 0.56 -27.28
C SER A 84 13.68 0.31 -26.28
N GLY A 85 13.94 1.29 -25.38
CA GLY A 85 14.92 1.13 -24.31
C GLY A 85 14.55 0.03 -23.32
N LEU A 86 13.27 -0.06 -22.91
CA LEU A 86 12.79 -1.14 -22.05
C LEU A 86 12.88 -2.51 -22.72
N ARG A 87 12.50 -2.62 -23.99
CA ARG A 87 12.63 -3.87 -24.74
C ARG A 87 14.08 -4.33 -24.81
N GLY A 88 15.01 -3.43 -25.15
CA GLY A 88 16.43 -3.76 -25.17
C GLY A 88 16.96 -4.25 -23.81
N LEU A 89 16.52 -3.63 -22.74
CA LEU A 89 16.85 -4.03 -21.38
C LEU A 89 16.25 -5.41 -21.03
N LEU A 90 14.98 -5.65 -21.34
CA LEU A 90 14.29 -6.90 -21.05
C LEU A 90 14.86 -8.06 -21.89
N THR A 91 15.11 -7.87 -23.19
CA THR A 91 15.71 -8.88 -24.07
C THR A 91 17.12 -9.27 -23.62
N ALA A 92 17.93 -8.32 -23.16
CA ALA A 92 19.26 -8.62 -22.61
C ALA A 92 19.21 -9.49 -21.34
N LEU A 93 18.01 -9.64 -20.77
CA LEU A 93 17.75 -10.34 -19.52
C LEU A 93 16.93 -11.63 -19.72
N ASP A 94 16.48 -11.95 -20.94
CA ASP A 94 15.76 -13.19 -21.21
C ASP A 94 16.67 -14.40 -20.95
N GLY A 95 16.23 -15.24 -20.01
CA GLY A 95 16.81 -16.57 -19.72
C GLY A 95 15.85 -17.65 -20.22
N ASP A 96 16.09 -18.90 -19.85
CA ASP A 96 15.38 -20.10 -20.33
C ASP A 96 13.91 -20.25 -19.82
N GLY A 97 13.19 -19.17 -19.50
CA GLY A 97 11.81 -19.21 -19.00
C GLY A 97 10.88 -18.23 -19.68
N PRO A 98 9.56 -18.29 -19.41
CA PRO A 98 8.61 -17.30 -19.90
C PRO A 98 8.99 -15.91 -19.35
N GLY A 99 9.67 -15.16 -20.18
CA GLY A 99 10.25 -13.85 -19.86
C GLY A 99 9.20 -12.76 -19.75
N VAL A 100 9.67 -11.57 -19.36
CA VAL A 100 8.85 -10.35 -19.39
C VAL A 100 8.74 -9.90 -20.84
N THR A 101 7.52 -9.74 -21.34
CA THR A 101 7.30 -9.23 -22.70
C THR A 101 6.67 -7.83 -22.66
N LEU A 102 7.04 -7.01 -23.63
CA LEU A 102 6.46 -5.69 -23.87
C LEU A 102 6.10 -5.58 -25.34
N GLU A 103 4.85 -5.83 -25.67
CA GLU A 103 4.37 -5.96 -27.04
C GLU A 103 3.49 -4.81 -27.45
N TRP A 104 3.40 -4.59 -28.76
CA TRP A 104 2.37 -3.74 -29.37
C TRP A 104 1.13 -4.62 -29.65
N SER A 105 -0.02 -4.24 -29.16
CA SER A 105 -1.27 -4.98 -29.30
C SER A 105 -2.43 -3.98 -29.48
N GLY A 106 -3.24 -4.19 -30.52
CA GLY A 106 -4.54 -3.51 -30.69
C GLY A 106 -4.55 -1.98 -30.80
N GLY A 107 -3.42 -1.31 -30.69
CA GLY A 107 -3.31 0.17 -30.68
C GLY A 107 -2.60 0.72 -29.44
N GLY A 108 -2.07 -0.15 -28.61
CA GLY A 108 -1.34 0.20 -27.40
C GLY A 108 -0.18 -0.75 -27.08
N TYR A 109 0.39 -0.57 -25.94
CA TYR A 109 1.42 -1.45 -25.38
C TYR A 109 0.81 -2.33 -24.29
N ARG A 110 1.19 -3.60 -24.28
CA ARG A 110 0.85 -4.57 -23.25
C ARG A 110 2.15 -5.14 -22.69
N MET A 111 2.24 -5.15 -21.35
CA MET A 111 3.34 -5.78 -20.64
C MET A 111 2.85 -7.04 -19.94
N ASP A 112 3.52 -8.16 -20.18
CA ASP A 112 3.34 -9.39 -19.42
C ASP A 112 4.61 -9.63 -18.60
N VAL A 113 4.44 -9.96 -17.33
CA VAL A 113 5.56 -10.17 -16.41
C VAL A 113 5.96 -11.65 -16.31
N GLY A 114 5.22 -12.56 -16.98
CA GLY A 114 5.51 -13.99 -16.98
C GLY A 114 5.62 -14.56 -15.55
N ALA A 115 6.70 -15.29 -15.30
CA ALA A 115 7.02 -15.89 -14.02
C ALA A 115 7.77 -14.93 -13.06
N SER A 116 7.91 -13.65 -13.41
CA SER A 116 8.61 -12.66 -12.58
C SER A 116 7.82 -12.31 -11.32
N GLU A 117 8.53 -12.01 -10.25
CA GLU A 117 7.94 -11.59 -8.98
C GLU A 117 7.77 -10.07 -8.94
N VAL A 118 6.60 -9.60 -8.54
CA VAL A 118 6.31 -8.18 -8.32
C VAL A 118 5.85 -8.02 -6.86
N ASP A 119 6.60 -7.26 -6.07
CA ASP A 119 6.34 -7.08 -4.63
C ASP A 119 4.93 -6.56 -4.35
N LEU A 120 4.43 -5.65 -5.18
CA LEU A 120 3.08 -5.12 -5.06
C LEU A 120 2.01 -6.22 -5.16
N TYR A 121 2.14 -7.16 -6.11
CA TYR A 121 1.16 -8.23 -6.28
C TYR A 121 1.22 -9.22 -5.13
N THR A 122 2.42 -9.53 -4.65
CA THR A 122 2.60 -10.38 -3.47
C THR A 122 2.01 -9.72 -2.22
N TYR A 123 2.23 -8.41 -2.03
CA TYR A 123 1.57 -7.63 -0.97
C TYR A 123 0.06 -7.76 -1.04
N GLU A 124 -0.55 -7.53 -2.21
CA GLU A 124 -1.99 -7.59 -2.40
C GLU A 124 -2.58 -8.98 -2.12
N GLN A 125 -1.88 -10.02 -2.56
CA GLN A 125 -2.28 -11.40 -2.28
C GLN A 125 -2.24 -11.73 -0.79
N LEU A 126 -1.16 -11.34 -0.10
CA LEU A 126 -1.01 -11.55 1.34
C LEU A 126 -2.05 -10.76 2.14
N ALA A 127 -2.26 -9.49 1.80
CA ALA A 127 -3.26 -8.64 2.47
C ALA A 127 -4.67 -9.20 2.26
N ALA A 128 -5.04 -9.56 1.03
CA ALA A 128 -6.35 -10.15 0.74
C ALA A 128 -6.55 -11.48 1.47
N ALA A 129 -5.53 -12.35 1.50
CA ALA A 129 -5.57 -13.61 2.24
C ALA A 129 -5.69 -13.37 3.76
N GLY A 130 -5.01 -12.36 4.29
CA GLY A 130 -5.11 -11.96 5.70
C GLY A 130 -6.52 -11.50 6.07
N ILE A 131 -7.12 -10.62 5.25
CA ILE A 131 -8.51 -10.16 5.45
C ILE A 131 -9.50 -11.34 5.34
N ALA A 132 -9.30 -12.25 4.38
CA ALA A 132 -10.14 -13.44 4.24
C ALA A 132 -10.03 -14.39 5.45
N ALA A 133 -8.83 -14.58 6.00
CA ALA A 133 -8.60 -15.36 7.22
C ALA A 133 -9.29 -14.69 8.44
N ALA A 134 -9.21 -13.36 8.56
CA ALA A 134 -9.91 -12.63 9.62
C ALA A 134 -11.43 -12.85 9.58
N ARG A 135 -12.04 -12.78 8.39
CA ARG A 135 -13.47 -13.04 8.21
C ARG A 135 -13.90 -14.47 8.59
N LYS A 136 -12.99 -15.42 8.48
CA LYS A 136 -13.20 -16.83 8.91
C LYS A 136 -12.96 -17.05 10.41
N GLY A 137 -12.51 -16.03 11.15
CA GLY A 137 -12.11 -16.16 12.54
C GLY A 137 -10.73 -16.79 12.75
N GLU A 138 -9.93 -16.93 11.69
CA GLU A 138 -8.56 -17.46 11.72
C GLU A 138 -7.57 -16.35 12.12
N ILE A 139 -7.79 -15.73 13.31
CA ILE A 139 -7.16 -14.47 13.73
C ILE A 139 -5.63 -14.53 13.71
N MET A 140 -5.04 -15.65 14.21
CA MET A 140 -3.59 -15.84 14.22
C MET A 140 -2.99 -15.85 12.82
N GLN A 141 -3.64 -16.50 11.88
CA GLN A 141 -3.21 -16.58 10.49
C GLN A 141 -3.36 -15.22 9.81
N ALA A 142 -4.46 -14.51 10.08
CA ALA A 142 -4.72 -13.18 9.57
C ALA A 142 -3.59 -12.19 9.98
N VAL A 143 -3.25 -12.14 11.27
CA VAL A 143 -2.15 -11.29 11.77
C VAL A 143 -0.83 -11.63 11.10
N LYS A 144 -0.51 -12.92 10.95
CA LYS A 144 0.73 -13.36 10.29
C LYS A 144 0.80 -12.87 8.84
N LEU A 145 -0.27 -13.08 8.06
CA LEU A 145 -0.32 -12.67 6.65
C LEU A 145 -0.23 -11.15 6.47
N LEU A 146 -0.92 -10.37 7.31
CA LEU A 146 -0.86 -8.91 7.28
C LEU A 146 0.53 -8.39 7.70
N GLU A 147 1.20 -9.06 8.64
CA GLU A 147 2.59 -8.72 9.00
C GLU A 147 3.55 -9.02 7.85
N GLU A 148 3.43 -10.18 7.20
CA GLU A 148 4.24 -10.51 6.03
C GLU A 148 4.02 -9.49 4.90
N ALA A 149 2.77 -9.12 4.61
CA ALA A 149 2.46 -8.06 3.64
C ALA A 149 3.15 -6.74 4.01
N ARG A 150 3.07 -6.31 5.27
CA ARG A 150 3.70 -5.07 5.76
C ARG A 150 5.20 -5.05 5.51
N THR A 151 5.89 -6.17 5.70
CA THR A 151 7.35 -6.24 5.52
C THR A 151 7.81 -5.99 4.10
N MET A 152 6.92 -6.10 3.11
CA MET A 152 7.24 -5.85 1.70
C MET A 152 7.30 -4.36 1.37
N SER A 153 6.63 -3.50 2.14
CA SER A 153 6.63 -2.06 1.90
C SER A 153 7.83 -1.40 2.57
N THR A 154 8.73 -0.85 1.76
CA THR A 154 9.93 -0.10 2.23
C THR A 154 9.77 1.41 2.07
N GLY A 155 8.74 1.87 1.37
CA GLY A 155 8.46 3.27 1.12
C GLY A 155 7.19 3.47 0.29
N PRO A 156 6.90 4.71 -0.11
CA PRO A 156 5.80 5.02 -1.03
C PRO A 156 5.94 4.28 -2.35
N LEU A 157 4.82 3.98 -3.00
CA LEU A 157 4.80 3.35 -4.32
C LEU A 157 5.68 4.13 -5.31
N VAL A 158 6.64 3.44 -5.93
CA VAL A 158 7.60 3.96 -6.92
C VAL A 158 8.20 5.32 -6.53
N GLU A 159 8.72 5.38 -5.33
CA GLU A 159 9.26 6.59 -4.71
C GLU A 159 10.23 7.33 -5.63
N GLY A 160 10.07 8.66 -5.74
CA GLY A 160 10.91 9.52 -6.57
C GLY A 160 10.56 9.51 -8.07
N LEU A 161 9.50 8.80 -8.50
CA LEU A 161 8.96 8.92 -9.85
C LEU A 161 7.72 9.81 -9.87
N GLU A 162 7.60 10.61 -10.92
CA GLU A 162 6.53 11.59 -11.10
C GLU A 162 5.60 11.19 -12.26
N GLY A 163 4.32 11.47 -12.10
CA GLY A 163 3.28 11.30 -13.11
C GLY A 163 1.89 11.23 -12.48
N PRO A 164 0.87 11.86 -13.11
CA PRO A 164 -0.48 11.97 -12.53
C PRO A 164 -1.12 10.61 -12.16
N MET A 165 -0.86 9.58 -12.96
CA MET A 165 -1.32 8.23 -12.64
C MET A 165 -0.58 7.67 -11.43
N LEU A 166 0.74 7.83 -11.35
CA LEU A 166 1.53 7.33 -10.23
C LEU A 166 1.14 8.01 -8.92
N ASP A 167 0.84 9.32 -8.96
CA ASP A 167 0.40 10.07 -7.79
C ASP A 167 -0.96 9.57 -7.28
N ARG A 168 -1.92 9.34 -8.18
CA ARG A 168 -3.23 8.75 -7.83
C ARG A 168 -3.09 7.35 -7.25
N GLU A 169 -2.28 6.50 -7.88
CA GLU A 169 -2.03 5.14 -7.39
C GLU A 169 -1.31 5.16 -6.03
N ARG A 170 -0.40 6.10 -5.80
CA ARG A 170 0.30 6.27 -4.52
C ARG A 170 -0.69 6.60 -3.39
N LEU A 171 -1.61 7.53 -3.63
CA LEU A 171 -2.66 7.87 -2.66
C LEU A 171 -3.58 6.67 -2.39
N TYR A 172 -4.07 6.00 -3.43
CA TYR A 172 -4.92 4.83 -3.30
C TYR A 172 -4.24 3.71 -2.50
N ARG A 173 -2.97 3.39 -2.82
CA ARG A 173 -2.20 2.35 -2.14
C ARG A 173 -1.89 2.73 -0.69
N GLN A 174 -1.62 3.99 -0.43
CA GLN A 174 -1.42 4.48 0.93
C GLN A 174 -2.68 4.24 1.78
N GLU A 175 -3.86 4.59 1.28
CA GLU A 175 -5.11 4.35 2.01
C GLU A 175 -5.36 2.86 2.29
N ARG A 176 -5.11 2.00 1.30
CA ARG A 176 -5.20 0.54 1.48
C ARG A 176 -4.23 0.05 2.56
N PHE A 177 -2.99 0.47 2.50
CA PHE A 177 -1.97 0.12 3.49
C PHE A 177 -2.36 0.55 4.92
N LEU A 178 -2.92 1.75 5.07
CA LEU A 178 -3.37 2.25 6.36
C LEU A 178 -4.57 1.44 6.89
N ALA A 179 -5.51 1.08 6.03
CA ALA A 179 -6.64 0.23 6.39
C ALA A 179 -6.16 -1.18 6.83
N ASP A 180 -5.22 -1.79 6.12
CA ASP A 180 -4.64 -3.08 6.49
C ASP A 180 -3.93 -3.02 7.86
N MET A 181 -3.26 -1.90 8.17
CA MET A 181 -2.66 -1.66 9.50
C MET A 181 -3.71 -1.56 10.61
N GLU A 182 -4.84 -0.91 10.35
CA GLU A 182 -5.95 -0.81 11.31
C GLU A 182 -6.52 -2.20 11.61
N VAL A 183 -6.85 -2.97 10.57
CA VAL A 183 -7.35 -4.35 10.73
C VAL A 183 -6.36 -5.20 11.52
N ARG A 184 -5.08 -5.14 11.18
CA ARG A 184 -4.04 -5.87 11.94
C ARG A 184 -4.04 -5.47 13.41
N ALA A 185 -4.13 -4.17 13.72
CA ALA A 185 -4.14 -3.70 15.10
C ALA A 185 -5.37 -4.24 15.86
N GLU A 186 -6.53 -4.23 15.24
CA GLU A 186 -7.75 -4.78 15.80
C GLU A 186 -7.62 -6.26 16.14
N LEU A 187 -7.07 -7.05 15.20
CA LEU A 187 -6.83 -8.48 15.39
C LEU A 187 -5.80 -8.76 16.50
N GLU A 188 -4.74 -7.96 16.63
CA GLU A 188 -3.78 -8.11 17.72
C GLU A 188 -4.42 -7.77 19.08
N LEU A 189 -5.27 -6.75 19.13
CA LEU A 189 -6.04 -6.42 20.32
C LEU A 189 -7.04 -7.55 20.67
N GLU A 190 -7.62 -8.19 19.67
CA GLU A 190 -8.49 -9.36 19.82
C GLU A 190 -7.75 -10.57 20.39
N LEU A 191 -6.51 -10.80 20.00
CA LEU A 191 -5.64 -11.84 20.53
C LEU A 191 -5.07 -11.53 21.93
N GLY A 192 -5.40 -10.38 22.54
CA GLY A 192 -4.79 -9.95 23.80
C GLY A 192 -3.33 -9.49 23.65
N ARG A 193 -2.83 -9.30 22.43
CA ARG A 193 -1.45 -8.89 22.13
C ARG A 193 -1.29 -7.36 22.13
N HIS A 194 -1.91 -6.69 23.09
CA HIS A 194 -1.98 -5.23 23.16
C HIS A 194 -0.59 -4.57 23.09
N ARG A 195 0.40 -5.14 23.80
CA ARG A 195 1.76 -4.58 23.84
C ARG A 195 2.48 -4.62 22.49
N ASN A 196 2.12 -5.58 21.62
CA ASN A 196 2.70 -5.67 20.27
C ASN A 196 2.19 -4.56 19.36
N ALA A 197 0.93 -4.13 19.55
CA ALA A 197 0.31 -3.07 18.75
C ALA A 197 0.88 -1.67 19.08
N VAL A 198 1.26 -1.41 20.33
CA VAL A 198 1.66 -0.07 20.80
C VAL A 198 2.80 0.56 19.98
N PRO A 199 3.93 -0.10 19.67
CA PRO A 199 5.04 0.58 18.97
C PRO A 199 4.68 1.09 17.58
N TYR A 200 4.04 0.27 16.75
CA TYR A 200 3.69 0.69 15.40
C TYR A 200 2.48 1.63 15.36
N LEU A 201 1.55 1.54 16.32
CA LEU A 201 0.46 2.50 16.46
C LEU A 201 0.98 3.87 16.90
N HIS A 202 1.98 3.97 17.79
CA HIS A 202 2.65 5.23 18.09
C HIS A 202 3.25 5.86 16.84
N TYR A 203 3.94 5.06 16.02
CA TYR A 203 4.48 5.53 14.74
C TYR A 203 3.36 6.01 13.80
N ALA A 204 2.26 5.26 13.70
CA ALA A 204 1.14 5.60 12.83
C ALA A 204 0.46 6.92 13.26
N VAL A 205 0.20 7.12 14.56
CA VAL A 205 -0.36 8.37 15.10
C VAL A 205 0.56 9.55 14.83
N HIS A 206 1.88 9.37 14.96
CA HIS A 206 2.83 10.43 14.67
C HIS A 206 2.84 10.81 13.19
N LYS A 207 2.84 9.81 12.31
CA LYS A 207 2.95 9.99 10.85
C LYS A 207 1.65 10.44 10.20
N TYR A 208 0.50 9.99 10.74
CA TYR A 208 -0.85 10.25 10.22
C TYR A 208 -1.75 10.83 11.31
N PRO A 209 -1.45 12.04 11.79
CA PRO A 209 -2.09 12.61 13.00
C PRO A 209 -3.59 12.89 12.85
N LEU A 210 -4.06 13.06 11.62
CA LEU A 210 -5.49 13.31 11.35
C LEU A 210 -6.31 12.02 11.20
N ARG A 211 -5.66 10.85 11.24
CA ARG A 211 -6.36 9.57 11.16
C ARG A 211 -6.70 9.07 12.55
N GLU A 212 -7.86 9.50 13.05
CA GLU A 212 -8.29 9.27 14.44
C GLU A 212 -8.38 7.79 14.83
N ARG A 213 -8.59 6.88 13.85
CA ARG A 213 -8.67 5.43 14.12
C ARG A 213 -7.37 4.89 14.72
N PHE A 214 -6.21 5.35 14.27
CA PHE A 214 -4.93 4.96 14.88
C PHE A 214 -4.80 5.45 16.33
N LEU A 215 -5.23 6.66 16.61
CA LEU A 215 -5.23 7.16 17.98
C LEU A 215 -6.19 6.36 18.88
N TRP A 216 -7.38 6.04 18.37
CA TRP A 216 -8.37 5.23 19.07
C TRP A 216 -7.79 3.84 19.42
N LEU A 217 -7.18 3.16 18.44
CA LEU A 217 -6.54 1.85 18.63
C LEU A 217 -5.36 1.93 19.60
N LEU A 218 -4.53 2.99 19.51
CA LEU A 218 -3.41 3.20 20.42
C LEU A 218 -3.88 3.40 21.85
N MET A 219 -4.89 4.24 22.07
CA MET A 219 -5.44 4.48 23.41
C MET A 219 -5.97 3.20 24.04
N LEU A 220 -6.68 2.38 23.26
CA LEU A 220 -7.18 1.09 23.75
C LEU A 220 -6.05 0.10 24.03
N ALA A 221 -5.04 0.01 23.14
CA ALA A 221 -3.86 -0.82 23.33
C ALA A 221 -3.08 -0.45 24.60
N LEU A 222 -2.86 0.83 24.84
CA LEU A 222 -2.20 1.36 26.04
C LEU A 222 -3.01 1.02 27.29
N TYR A 223 -4.30 1.28 27.29
CA TYR A 223 -5.19 1.01 28.42
C TYR A 223 -5.17 -0.48 28.80
N ARG A 224 -5.33 -1.38 27.82
CA ARG A 224 -5.28 -2.84 28.02
C ARG A 224 -3.89 -3.37 28.39
N SER A 225 -2.86 -2.51 28.30
CA SER A 225 -1.48 -2.79 28.72
C SER A 225 -1.11 -2.19 30.07
N ASP A 226 -2.12 -1.78 30.87
CA ASP A 226 -1.96 -1.09 32.18
C ASP A 226 -1.28 0.29 32.07
N ARG A 227 -1.35 0.94 30.91
CA ARG A 227 -0.77 2.25 30.61
C ARG A 227 -1.83 3.32 30.39
N GLY A 228 -2.89 3.30 31.21
CA GLY A 228 -4.05 4.20 31.07
C GLY A 228 -3.70 5.68 31.11
N ASN A 229 -2.75 6.10 31.96
CA ASN A 229 -2.31 7.49 32.02
C ASN A 229 -1.65 7.96 30.72
N GLU A 230 -0.92 7.10 30.05
CA GLU A 230 -0.32 7.40 28.75
C GLU A 230 -1.38 7.52 27.67
N ALA A 231 -2.42 6.68 27.71
CA ALA A 231 -3.56 6.79 26.77
C ALA A 231 -4.25 8.17 26.90
N LEU A 232 -4.51 8.62 28.12
CA LEU A 232 -5.12 9.93 28.38
C LEU A 232 -4.22 11.10 27.96
N THR A 233 -2.92 11.01 28.24
CA THR A 233 -1.94 12.01 27.80
C THR A 233 -1.83 12.07 26.28
N THR A 234 -1.81 10.93 25.61
CA THR A 234 -1.76 10.84 24.13
C THR A 234 -2.99 11.49 23.50
N TYR A 235 -4.18 11.25 24.07
CA TYR A 235 -5.41 11.93 23.63
C TYR A 235 -5.32 13.44 23.79
N ALA A 236 -4.89 13.94 24.98
CA ALA A 236 -4.80 15.37 25.25
C ALA A 236 -3.86 16.10 24.27
N VAL A 237 -2.69 15.51 23.98
CA VAL A 237 -1.72 16.04 23.03
C VAL A 237 -2.33 16.10 21.63
N GLN A 238 -2.95 15.03 21.19
CA GLN A 238 -3.50 14.94 19.83
C GLN A 238 -4.74 15.84 19.67
N ARG A 239 -5.60 15.91 20.68
CA ARG A 239 -6.74 16.86 20.68
C ARG A 239 -6.24 18.29 20.54
N ALA A 240 -5.24 18.70 21.34
CA ALA A 240 -4.69 20.06 21.27
C ALA A 240 -4.15 20.37 19.86
N ARG A 241 -3.53 19.38 19.21
CA ARG A 241 -3.05 19.50 17.83
C ARG A 241 -4.19 19.70 16.84
N VAL A 242 -5.20 18.83 16.84
CA VAL A 242 -6.35 18.89 15.91
C VAL A 242 -7.12 20.19 16.09
N VAL A 243 -7.40 20.60 17.34
CA VAL A 243 -8.05 21.89 17.63
C VAL A 243 -7.20 23.07 17.14
N GLY A 244 -5.89 23.03 17.36
CA GLY A 244 -4.98 24.09 16.92
C GLY A 244 -4.83 24.20 15.40
N GLU A 245 -4.78 23.07 14.68
CA GLU A 245 -4.59 23.02 13.21
C GLU A 245 -5.91 23.21 12.45
N LEU A 246 -7.01 22.63 12.92
CA LEU A 246 -8.28 22.56 12.18
C LEU A 246 -9.43 23.35 12.83
N GLY A 247 -9.28 23.77 14.07
CA GLY A 247 -10.34 24.49 14.81
C GLY A 247 -11.53 23.61 15.23
N VAL A 248 -11.42 22.28 15.16
CA VAL A 248 -12.51 21.34 15.47
C VAL A 248 -12.11 20.34 16.55
N GLU A 249 -13.09 19.88 17.32
CA GLU A 249 -12.89 18.82 18.29
C GLU A 249 -12.75 17.44 17.60
N PRO A 250 -12.03 16.48 18.22
CA PRO A 250 -11.99 15.10 17.75
C PRO A 250 -13.37 14.48 17.54
N GLY A 251 -13.46 13.53 16.66
CA GLY A 251 -14.70 12.83 16.31
C GLY A 251 -15.37 12.13 17.49
N PRO A 252 -16.68 11.80 17.36
CA PRO A 252 -17.49 11.29 18.47
C PRO A 252 -16.99 9.96 19.02
N ALA A 253 -16.52 9.04 18.17
CA ALA A 253 -16.00 7.74 18.59
C ALA A 253 -14.75 7.87 19.48
N LEU A 254 -13.84 8.79 19.14
CA LEU A 254 -12.64 9.02 19.92
C LEU A 254 -12.95 9.71 21.26
N ARG A 255 -13.89 10.66 21.27
CA ARG A 255 -14.37 11.31 22.51
C ARG A 255 -15.09 10.33 23.42
N ALA A 256 -15.88 9.41 22.86
CA ALA A 256 -16.55 8.37 23.62
C ALA A 256 -15.56 7.43 24.29
N LEU A 257 -14.52 6.98 23.56
CA LEU A 257 -13.46 6.16 24.16
C LEU A 257 -12.75 6.91 25.29
N HIS A 258 -12.39 8.18 25.10
CA HIS A 258 -11.76 8.99 26.13
C HIS A 258 -12.61 9.07 27.41
N ALA A 259 -13.91 9.32 27.28
CA ALA A 259 -14.84 9.36 28.43
C ALA A 259 -14.90 8.00 29.16
N ARG A 260 -14.94 6.89 28.43
CA ARG A 260 -14.94 5.53 29.02
C ARG A 260 -13.62 5.23 29.73
N LEU A 261 -12.47 5.69 29.21
CA LEU A 261 -11.18 5.55 29.88
C LEU A 261 -11.11 6.30 31.20
N LEU A 262 -11.65 7.54 31.25
CA LEU A 262 -11.73 8.32 32.48
C LEU A 262 -12.59 7.65 33.55
N LEU A 263 -13.67 6.97 33.15
CA LEU A 263 -14.55 6.22 34.03
C LEU A 263 -14.01 4.83 34.40
N GLN A 264 -12.83 4.45 33.86
CA GLN A 264 -12.23 3.13 34.03
C GLN A 264 -13.21 2.00 33.70
N ASP A 265 -13.98 2.16 32.60
CA ASP A 265 -15.03 1.24 32.19
C ASP A 265 -14.47 -0.19 32.02
N PRO A 266 -14.90 -1.19 32.83
CA PRO A 266 -14.39 -2.55 32.76
C PRO A 266 -14.66 -3.22 31.40
N GLN A 267 -15.68 -2.78 30.67
CA GLN A 267 -16.02 -3.33 29.37
C GLN A 267 -14.92 -3.06 28.33
N LEU A 268 -14.09 -2.04 28.52
CA LEU A 268 -12.94 -1.81 27.64
C LEU A 268 -11.90 -2.93 27.69
N MET A 269 -11.88 -3.73 28.76
CA MET A 269 -10.99 -4.90 28.88
C MET A 269 -11.53 -6.14 28.15
N VAL A 270 -12.80 -6.13 27.74
CA VAL A 270 -13.48 -7.27 27.10
C VAL A 270 -13.40 -7.14 25.58
N MET A 271 -13.29 -8.28 24.89
CA MET A 271 -13.12 -8.38 23.44
C MET A 271 -14.29 -7.79 22.64
N SER A 272 -15.53 -7.82 23.17
CA SER A 272 -16.73 -7.33 22.49
C SER A 272 -16.77 -5.82 22.25
N ALA A 273 -15.93 -5.03 22.94
CA ALA A 273 -15.91 -3.58 22.79
C ALA A 273 -15.48 -3.11 21.37
N LEU A 274 -14.69 -3.90 20.65
CA LEU A 274 -14.24 -3.59 19.30
C LEU A 274 -15.34 -3.67 18.25
N ARG A 275 -16.30 -4.59 18.42
CA ARG A 275 -17.37 -4.83 17.45
C ARG A 275 -18.52 -3.85 17.52
N GLN A 276 -18.73 -3.21 18.68
CA GLN A 276 -19.83 -2.24 18.85
C GLN A 276 -19.52 -0.88 18.23
N ASP A 277 -18.23 -0.49 18.18
CA ASP A 277 -17.81 0.81 17.61
C ASP A 277 -17.49 0.72 16.09
N SER A 278 -17.41 -0.50 15.52
CA SER A 278 -17.12 -0.74 14.09
C SER A 278 -18.39 -0.80 13.20
N GLY A 279 -19.57 -0.73 13.77
CA GLY A 279 -20.85 -1.06 13.14
C GLY A 279 -21.35 -0.19 12.00
N ALA A 280 -20.51 0.64 11.38
CA ALA A 280 -20.89 1.47 10.24
C ALA A 280 -20.05 1.31 8.96
N ALA A 281 -19.04 0.42 8.96
CA ALA A 281 -18.09 0.32 7.83
C ALA A 281 -17.97 -1.09 7.20
N GLU A 282 -18.84 -2.05 7.57
CA GLU A 282 -18.63 -3.46 7.16
C GLU A 282 -19.07 -3.78 5.71
N ASP A 283 -19.78 -2.90 5.01
CA ASP A 283 -20.38 -3.26 3.70
C ASP A 283 -19.64 -2.74 2.46
N GLU A 284 -18.58 -1.96 2.58
CA GLU A 284 -17.99 -1.25 1.40
C GLU A 284 -16.55 -1.64 1.02
N ILE A 285 -15.91 -2.60 1.69
CA ILE A 285 -14.53 -3.03 1.36
C ILE A 285 -14.54 -4.41 0.66
N ALA A 286 -15.35 -4.60 -0.36
CA ALA A 286 -15.46 -5.94 -0.96
C ALA A 286 -15.49 -5.99 -2.48
N THR A 287 -14.76 -5.13 -3.19
CA THR A 287 -14.50 -5.45 -4.61
C THR A 287 -13.14 -4.87 -5.00
N PRO A 288 -12.24 -5.63 -5.63
CA PRO A 288 -11.13 -5.00 -6.32
C PRO A 288 -11.74 -4.13 -7.41
N MET A 289 -11.71 -2.81 -7.21
CA MET A 289 -12.10 -1.88 -8.26
C MET A 289 -11.12 -2.08 -9.41
N THR A 290 -11.56 -2.85 -10.40
CA THR A 290 -11.04 -2.70 -11.76
C THR A 290 -11.31 -1.24 -12.13
N ILE A 291 -10.27 -0.43 -12.26
CA ILE A 291 -10.39 0.97 -12.66
C ILE A 291 -11.15 0.95 -13.98
N PRO A 292 -12.38 1.52 -14.08
CA PRO A 292 -13.10 1.53 -15.33
C PRO A 292 -12.27 2.29 -16.37
N PRO A 293 -12.28 1.87 -17.63
CA PRO A 293 -11.62 2.60 -18.69
C PRO A 293 -12.20 4.01 -18.71
N LEU A 294 -11.33 5.03 -18.74
CA LEU A 294 -11.69 6.44 -18.86
C LEU A 294 -12.73 6.58 -20.00
N ALA A 295 -13.90 7.08 -19.65
CA ALA A 295 -14.98 7.31 -20.62
C ALA A 295 -14.44 8.16 -21.77
N ARG A 296 -14.57 7.65 -23.01
CA ARG A 296 -14.26 8.40 -24.22
C ARG A 296 -15.14 9.66 -24.21
N ARG A 297 -14.54 10.84 -24.00
CA ARG A 297 -15.17 12.08 -24.41
C ARG A 297 -15.22 12.02 -25.95
N GLY A 298 -16.44 12.00 -26.49
CA GLY A 298 -16.68 12.08 -27.93
C GLY A 298 -16.06 13.35 -28.51
N PRO A 299 -15.78 13.36 -29.83
CA PRO A 299 -15.27 14.54 -30.50
C PRO A 299 -16.30 15.67 -30.38
N PHE A 300 -15.84 16.85 -30.02
CA PHE A 300 -16.63 18.07 -30.07
C PHE A 300 -17.15 18.26 -31.49
N GLY A 301 -18.49 18.38 -31.65
CA GLY A 301 -19.12 18.93 -32.80
C GLY A 301 -19.03 20.46 -32.83
#